data_d2535c1725bbd7d7400e3d956f771f40
#
_entry.id   d2535c1725bbd7d7400e3d956f771f40
#
_cell.length_a   1.000
_cell.length_b   1.000
_cell.length_c   1.000
_cell.angle_alpha   90.00
_cell.angle_beta   90.00
_cell.angle_gamma   90.00
#
_symmetry.space_group_name_H-M   'P 1'
#
loop_
_entity.id
_entity.type
_entity.pdbx_description
1 polymer ?
#
loop_
_entity_poly.entity_id
_entity_poly.type
_entity_poly.pdbx_seq_one_letter_code
_entity_poly.pdbx_strand_id
1 'polypeptide(L)'
;MMIGLAAMIIGTVFGLLIGFLSSFFKNKVMKVIYHILTILGIAAPSYLIAMGLSMLFGFKLEWLPLLYDFRDPVVTSIMPVVALSFPVMAIVARYARSESDDIMRSDYVMLARCQGLNRRTIIVRYIIRNSLIPVITTMGALLVGLLTGSLVIEQMFSIPGIGQLLTTAIESNDYNVVIGLSLIYSLIYIVIMLIVDILYCIIDPRVRLTKNKA
;
A
#
# COMPACT_ATOMS: atom_id res chain seq x y z
N MET A 1 -5.48 -0.37 13.65
CA MET A 1 -4.16 0.15 13.25
C MET A 1 -3.15 -0.95 12.92
N MET A 2 -2.96 -1.99 13.75
CA MET A 2 -1.99 -3.07 13.47
C MET A 2 -2.23 -3.78 12.13
N ILE A 3 -3.49 -4.10 11.81
CA ILE A 3 -3.88 -4.74 10.54
C ILE A 3 -3.56 -3.85 9.33
N GLY A 4 -3.83 -2.54 9.43
CA GLY A 4 -3.50 -1.60 8.35
C GLY A 4 -1.98 -1.47 8.12
N LEU A 5 -1.18 -1.43 9.20
CA LEU A 5 0.29 -1.41 9.09
C LEU A 5 0.83 -2.72 8.51
N ALA A 6 0.31 -3.88 8.95
CA ALA A 6 0.70 -5.16 8.38
C ALA A 6 0.35 -5.25 6.89
N ALA A 7 -0.85 -4.81 6.50
CA ALA A 7 -1.27 -4.75 5.10
C ALA A 7 -0.39 -3.82 4.27
N MET A 8 0.01 -2.67 4.83
CA MET A 8 0.93 -1.74 4.19
C MET A 8 2.29 -2.37 3.93
N ILE A 9 2.88 -3.02 4.94
CA ILE A 9 4.19 -3.66 4.81
C ILE A 9 4.14 -4.79 3.76
N ILE A 10 3.17 -5.69 3.89
CA ILE A 10 3.01 -6.83 2.98
C ILE A 10 2.74 -6.35 1.56
N GLY A 11 1.77 -5.44 1.39
CA GLY A 11 1.43 -4.87 0.08
C GLY A 11 2.62 -4.16 -0.58
N THR A 12 3.41 -3.41 0.20
CA THR A 12 4.60 -2.73 -0.29
C THR A 12 5.69 -3.71 -0.72
N VAL A 13 6.03 -4.69 0.11
CA VAL A 13 7.08 -5.66 -0.21
C VAL A 13 6.74 -6.42 -1.49
N PHE A 14 5.54 -7.00 -1.57
CA PHE A 14 5.10 -7.72 -2.76
C PHE A 14 4.93 -6.80 -3.97
N GLY A 15 4.41 -5.59 -3.76
CA GLY A 15 4.27 -4.58 -4.81
C GLY A 15 5.61 -4.19 -5.43
N LEU A 16 6.62 -3.91 -4.61
CA LEU A 16 7.98 -3.62 -5.08
C LEU A 16 8.57 -4.80 -5.86
N LEU A 17 8.46 -6.01 -5.33
CA LEU A 17 8.97 -7.21 -5.99
C LEU A 17 8.32 -7.40 -7.37
N ILE A 18 6.99 -7.36 -7.43
CA ILE A 18 6.24 -7.54 -8.68
C ILE A 18 6.53 -6.39 -9.66
N GLY A 19 6.56 -5.14 -9.17
CA GLY A 19 6.81 -3.96 -9.98
C GLY A 19 8.20 -4.00 -10.63
N PHE A 20 9.25 -4.21 -9.85
CA PHE A 20 10.61 -4.30 -10.38
C PHE A 20 10.80 -5.49 -11.31
N LEU A 21 10.31 -6.68 -10.95
CA LEU A 21 10.40 -7.85 -11.83
C LEU A 21 9.69 -7.62 -13.17
N SER A 22 8.52 -6.96 -13.13
CA SER A 22 7.72 -6.70 -14.33
C SER A 22 8.40 -5.74 -15.32
N SER A 23 9.26 -4.83 -14.85
CA SER A 23 10.02 -3.91 -15.71
C SER A 23 11.02 -4.66 -16.62
N PHE A 24 11.44 -5.85 -16.21
CA PHE A 24 12.37 -6.67 -16.96
C PHE A 24 11.70 -7.72 -17.85
N PHE A 25 10.36 -7.79 -17.87
CA PHE A 25 9.65 -8.73 -18.74
C PHE A 25 9.85 -8.38 -20.22
N LYS A 26 10.39 -9.33 -20.99
CA LYS A 26 10.53 -9.22 -22.44
C LYS A 26 9.26 -9.67 -23.17
N ASN A 27 8.54 -10.64 -22.60
CA ASN A 27 7.36 -11.25 -23.21
C ASN A 27 6.14 -10.29 -23.13
N LYS A 28 5.50 -10.04 -24.28
CA LYS A 28 4.29 -9.20 -24.37
C LYS A 28 3.13 -9.75 -23.52
N VAL A 29 2.95 -11.08 -23.50
CA VAL A 29 1.89 -11.72 -22.72
C VAL A 29 2.07 -11.45 -21.23
N MET A 30 3.29 -11.57 -20.69
CA MET A 30 3.56 -11.27 -19.29
C MET A 30 3.30 -9.80 -18.94
N LYS A 31 3.58 -8.89 -19.87
CA LYS A 31 3.25 -7.46 -19.68
C LYS A 31 1.74 -7.24 -19.61
N VAL A 32 0.97 -7.89 -20.48
CA VAL A 32 -0.50 -7.78 -20.49
C VAL A 32 -1.08 -8.37 -19.20
N ILE A 33 -0.65 -9.56 -18.78
CA ILE A 33 -1.09 -10.18 -17.51
C ILE A 33 -0.81 -9.24 -16.33
N TYR A 34 0.39 -8.68 -16.26
CA TYR A 34 0.76 -7.72 -15.20
C TYR A 34 -0.19 -6.50 -15.21
N HIS A 35 -0.47 -5.90 -16.37
CA HIS A 35 -1.38 -4.75 -16.46
C HIS A 35 -2.80 -5.11 -16.03
N ILE A 36 -3.32 -6.26 -16.46
CA ILE A 36 -4.65 -6.70 -16.05
C ILE A 36 -4.70 -6.88 -14.53
N LEU A 37 -3.73 -7.57 -13.94
CA LEU A 37 -3.70 -7.81 -12.49
C LEU A 37 -3.57 -6.52 -11.69
N THR A 38 -2.73 -5.57 -12.14
CA THR A 38 -2.60 -4.28 -11.44
C THR A 38 -3.83 -3.40 -11.57
N ILE A 39 -4.48 -3.37 -12.75
CA ILE A 39 -5.74 -2.65 -12.95
C ILE A 39 -6.84 -3.25 -12.07
N LEU A 40 -7.00 -4.57 -12.08
CA LEU A 40 -7.98 -5.25 -11.23
C LEU A 40 -7.70 -5.00 -9.73
N GLY A 41 -6.43 -5.06 -9.32
CA GLY A 41 -6.06 -4.82 -7.93
C GLY A 41 -6.33 -3.38 -7.45
N ILE A 42 -6.24 -2.39 -8.34
CA ILE A 42 -6.56 -0.99 -8.03
C ILE A 42 -8.06 -0.73 -8.09
N ALA A 43 -8.75 -1.32 -9.08
CA ALA A 43 -10.17 -1.09 -9.30
C ALA A 43 -11.07 -1.88 -8.34
N ALA A 44 -10.62 -3.05 -7.86
CA ALA A 44 -11.40 -3.88 -6.97
C ALA A 44 -11.45 -3.28 -5.55
N PRO A 45 -12.65 -2.97 -5.03
CA PRO A 45 -12.79 -2.53 -3.65
C PRO A 45 -12.30 -3.60 -2.68
N SER A 46 -11.55 -3.18 -1.63
CA SER A 46 -10.97 -4.11 -0.65
C SER A 46 -12.02 -5.01 0.04
N TYR A 47 -13.22 -4.51 0.25
CA TYR A 47 -14.30 -5.31 0.85
C TYR A 47 -14.78 -6.44 -0.06
N LEU A 48 -14.77 -6.30 -1.39
CA LEU A 48 -15.09 -7.38 -2.30
C LEU A 48 -14.02 -8.48 -2.27
N ILE A 49 -12.76 -8.08 -2.18
CA ILE A 49 -11.66 -9.03 -1.99
C ILE A 49 -11.82 -9.77 -0.67
N ALA A 50 -12.12 -9.04 0.41
CA ALA A 50 -12.38 -9.60 1.72
C ALA A 50 -13.54 -10.61 1.72
N MET A 51 -14.65 -10.25 1.06
CA MET A 51 -15.82 -11.12 0.92
C MET A 51 -15.47 -12.40 0.15
N GLY A 52 -14.71 -12.27 -0.96
CA GLY A 52 -14.24 -13.42 -1.73
C GLY A 52 -13.32 -14.35 -0.92
N LEU A 53 -12.39 -13.78 -0.14
CA LEU A 53 -11.52 -14.55 0.75
C LEU A 53 -12.30 -15.26 1.86
N SER A 54 -13.24 -14.56 2.50
CA SER A 54 -14.11 -15.14 3.53
C SER A 54 -14.97 -16.28 2.99
N MET A 55 -15.52 -16.13 1.78
CA MET A 55 -16.32 -17.16 1.15
C MET A 55 -15.50 -18.39 0.77
N LEU A 56 -14.26 -18.17 0.25
CA LEU A 56 -13.39 -19.26 -0.20
C LEU A 56 -12.69 -19.94 0.99
N PHE A 57 -11.95 -19.19 1.79
CA PHE A 57 -11.08 -19.75 2.84
C PHE A 57 -11.79 -19.91 4.18
N GLY A 58 -12.79 -19.08 4.47
CA GLY A 58 -13.54 -19.17 5.70
C GLY A 58 -14.71 -20.14 5.63
N PHE A 59 -15.55 -20.04 4.57
CA PHE A 59 -16.78 -20.82 4.48
C PHE A 59 -16.61 -22.13 3.69
N LYS A 60 -15.96 -22.10 2.50
CA LYS A 60 -15.89 -23.27 1.63
C LYS A 60 -14.77 -24.25 2.02
N LEU A 61 -13.60 -23.75 2.35
CA LEU A 61 -12.42 -24.53 2.71
C LEU A 61 -12.25 -24.71 4.22
N GLU A 62 -12.89 -23.86 5.02
CA GLU A 62 -12.79 -23.85 6.50
C GLU A 62 -11.34 -23.80 7.02
N TRP A 63 -10.43 -23.19 6.26
CA TRP A 63 -9.01 -23.08 6.63
C TRP A 63 -8.73 -21.92 7.58
N LEU A 64 -9.52 -20.85 7.48
CA LEU A 64 -9.32 -19.62 8.25
C LEU A 64 -10.63 -19.22 8.96
N PRO A 65 -10.56 -18.70 10.20
CA PRO A 65 -11.72 -18.26 10.93
C PRO A 65 -12.36 -17.03 10.28
N LEU A 66 -13.69 -16.98 10.24
CA LEU A 66 -14.47 -15.89 9.63
C LEU A 66 -14.45 -14.60 10.45
N LEU A 67 -14.34 -14.70 11.77
CA LEU A 67 -14.39 -13.55 12.68
C LEU A 67 -13.08 -13.43 13.43
N TYR A 68 -12.78 -12.22 13.87
CA TYR A 68 -11.60 -11.94 14.67
C TYR A 68 -11.73 -12.54 16.08
N ASP A 69 -10.68 -13.22 16.55
CA ASP A 69 -10.58 -13.77 17.90
C ASP A 69 -9.29 -13.26 18.57
N PHE A 70 -9.43 -12.70 19.76
CA PHE A 70 -8.31 -12.25 20.59
C PHE A 70 -7.38 -13.38 21.06
N ARG A 71 -7.87 -14.63 21.05
CA ARG A 71 -7.09 -15.80 21.47
C ARG A 71 -6.05 -16.18 20.40
N ASP A 72 -6.39 -15.92 19.13
CA ASP A 72 -5.51 -16.17 18.00
C ASP A 72 -5.52 -15.00 16.99
N PRO A 73 -4.95 -13.87 17.39
CA PRO A 73 -5.02 -12.63 16.60
C PRO A 73 -4.26 -12.73 15.27
N VAL A 74 -3.25 -13.60 15.18
CA VAL A 74 -2.44 -13.75 13.96
C VAL A 74 -3.25 -14.43 12.87
N VAL A 75 -3.81 -15.61 13.16
CA VAL A 75 -4.57 -16.39 12.16
C VAL A 75 -5.85 -15.65 11.75
N THR A 76 -6.55 -15.05 12.70
CA THR A 76 -7.79 -14.31 12.43
C THR A 76 -7.57 -13.00 11.65
N SER A 77 -6.35 -12.46 11.66
CA SER A 77 -5.98 -11.25 10.88
C SER A 77 -5.51 -11.55 9.47
N ILE A 78 -5.27 -12.80 9.08
CA ILE A 78 -4.73 -13.13 7.75
C ILE A 78 -5.64 -12.62 6.63
N MET A 79 -6.92 -12.95 6.63
CA MET A 79 -7.86 -12.53 5.59
C MET A 79 -8.02 -11.00 5.51
N PRO A 80 -8.25 -10.27 6.62
CA PRO A 80 -8.28 -8.80 6.62
C PRO A 80 -7.01 -8.17 6.08
N VAL A 81 -5.84 -8.65 6.51
CA VAL A 81 -4.54 -8.13 6.08
C VAL A 81 -4.34 -8.36 4.57
N VAL A 82 -4.64 -9.56 4.07
CA VAL A 82 -4.53 -9.86 2.63
C VAL A 82 -5.47 -8.99 1.83
N ALA A 83 -6.73 -8.83 2.25
CA ALA A 83 -7.71 -8.00 1.55
C ALA A 83 -7.26 -6.53 1.43
N LEU A 84 -6.71 -5.97 2.51
CA LEU A 84 -6.20 -4.60 2.53
C LEU A 84 -4.86 -4.45 1.80
N SER A 85 -4.02 -5.48 1.79
CA SER A 85 -2.71 -5.43 1.13
C SER A 85 -2.81 -5.47 -0.40
N PHE A 86 -3.87 -6.03 -0.95
CA PHE A 86 -4.00 -6.23 -2.40
C PHE A 86 -4.03 -4.92 -3.21
N PRO A 87 -4.86 -3.91 -2.87
CA PRO A 87 -4.82 -2.60 -3.53
C PRO A 87 -3.48 -1.90 -3.36
N VAL A 88 -2.89 -1.96 -2.16
CA VAL A 88 -1.55 -1.38 -1.90
C VAL A 88 -0.50 -2.01 -2.80
N MET A 89 -0.47 -3.34 -2.85
CA MET A 89 0.45 -4.10 -3.70
C MET A 89 0.32 -3.69 -5.17
N ALA A 90 -0.92 -3.55 -5.68
CA ALA A 90 -1.17 -3.17 -7.07
C ALA A 90 -0.71 -1.74 -7.38
N ILE A 91 -0.97 -0.79 -6.48
CA ILE A 91 -0.55 0.60 -6.62
C ILE A 91 0.98 0.70 -6.58
N VAL A 92 1.62 0.11 -5.57
CA VAL A 92 3.07 0.12 -5.40
C VAL A 92 3.77 -0.57 -6.58
N ALA A 93 3.24 -1.71 -7.07
CA ALA A 93 3.78 -2.39 -8.23
C ALA A 93 3.73 -1.51 -9.49
N ARG A 94 2.63 -0.80 -9.70
CA ARG A 94 2.48 0.12 -10.82
C ARG A 94 3.48 1.27 -10.76
N TYR A 95 3.64 1.92 -9.61
CA TYR A 95 4.61 2.99 -9.43
C TYR A 95 6.04 2.49 -9.58
N ALA A 96 6.41 1.40 -8.91
CA ALA A 96 7.75 0.83 -8.99
C ALA A 96 8.16 0.48 -10.43
N ARG A 97 7.23 -0.04 -11.22
CA ARG A 97 7.46 -0.31 -12.63
C ARG A 97 7.60 0.96 -13.44
N SER A 98 6.65 1.92 -13.31
CA SER A 98 6.69 3.18 -14.08
C SER A 98 8.00 3.91 -13.86
N GLU A 99 8.39 4.10 -12.60
CA GLU A 99 9.64 4.76 -12.22
C GLU A 99 10.88 4.00 -12.74
N SER A 100 10.85 2.67 -12.70
CA SER A 100 11.94 1.86 -13.25
C SER A 100 12.06 2.01 -14.75
N ASP A 101 10.94 2.02 -15.48
CA ASP A 101 10.93 2.18 -16.94
C ASP A 101 11.44 3.58 -17.35
N ASP A 102 11.09 4.63 -16.60
CA ASP A 102 11.57 6.01 -16.84
C ASP A 102 13.06 6.13 -16.55
N ILE A 103 13.52 5.58 -15.43
CA ILE A 103 14.94 5.59 -15.06
C ILE A 103 15.78 4.79 -16.06
N MET A 104 15.29 3.66 -16.56
CA MET A 104 16.01 2.88 -17.57
C MET A 104 16.30 3.64 -18.87
N ARG A 105 15.52 4.68 -19.16
CA ARG A 105 15.67 5.55 -20.35
C ARG A 105 16.48 6.81 -20.07
N SER A 106 16.89 7.05 -18.84
CA SER A 106 17.63 8.26 -18.45
C SER A 106 19.07 8.26 -18.97
N ASP A 107 19.60 9.46 -19.18
CA ASP A 107 20.95 9.67 -19.71
C ASP A 107 22.04 9.09 -18.81
N TYR A 108 21.88 9.14 -17.48
CA TYR A 108 22.86 8.61 -16.56
C TYR A 108 22.91 7.06 -16.57
N VAL A 109 21.80 6.39 -16.88
CA VAL A 109 21.81 4.92 -17.09
C VAL A 109 22.45 4.59 -18.44
N MET A 110 22.22 5.41 -19.47
CA MET A 110 22.86 5.27 -20.76
C MET A 110 24.37 5.46 -20.62
N LEU A 111 24.83 6.49 -19.88
CA LEU A 111 26.24 6.72 -19.58
C LEU A 111 26.87 5.52 -18.85
N ALA A 112 26.18 5.00 -17.83
CA ALA A 112 26.65 3.83 -17.08
C ALA A 112 26.83 2.59 -17.96
N ARG A 113 25.97 2.40 -18.98
CA ARG A 113 26.13 1.34 -19.99
C ARG A 113 27.33 1.59 -20.90
N CYS A 114 27.56 2.83 -21.35
CA CYS A 114 28.72 3.20 -22.16
C CYS A 114 30.03 3.01 -21.41
N GLN A 115 30.05 3.18 -20.09
CA GLN A 115 31.19 2.93 -19.22
C GLN A 115 31.45 1.43 -18.98
N GLY A 116 30.65 0.52 -19.56
CA GLY A 116 30.83 -0.93 -19.43
C GLY A 116 30.43 -1.50 -18.06
N LEU A 117 29.63 -0.78 -17.28
CA LEU A 117 29.18 -1.30 -15.97
C LEU A 117 28.32 -2.56 -16.12
N ASN A 118 28.53 -3.52 -15.22
CA ASN A 118 27.78 -4.77 -15.21
C ASN A 118 26.27 -4.49 -15.05
N ARG A 119 25.45 -5.24 -15.79
CA ARG A 119 23.99 -5.16 -15.78
C ARG A 119 23.41 -5.20 -14.35
N ARG A 120 23.93 -6.08 -13.47
CA ARG A 120 23.48 -6.17 -12.08
C ARG A 120 23.73 -4.87 -11.31
N THR A 121 24.86 -4.25 -11.49
CA THR A 121 25.23 -2.95 -10.87
C THR A 121 24.28 -1.86 -11.35
N ILE A 122 23.98 -1.81 -12.64
CA ILE A 122 23.04 -0.82 -13.21
C ILE A 122 21.65 -1.02 -12.61
N ILE A 123 21.15 -2.26 -12.55
CA ILE A 123 19.82 -2.55 -11.99
C ILE A 123 19.73 -2.13 -10.52
N VAL A 124 20.64 -2.61 -9.68
CA VAL A 124 20.53 -2.43 -8.22
C VAL A 124 20.88 -1.00 -7.83
N ARG A 125 21.97 -0.45 -8.34
CA ARG A 125 22.52 0.83 -7.88
C ARG A 125 21.91 2.04 -8.57
N TYR A 126 21.49 1.91 -9.83
CA TYR A 126 20.98 3.03 -10.63
C TYR A 126 19.46 2.97 -10.78
N ILE A 127 18.88 1.79 -11.07
CA ILE A 127 17.44 1.69 -11.33
C ILE A 127 16.68 1.57 -10.01
N ILE A 128 16.83 0.47 -9.27
CA ILE A 128 16.03 0.18 -8.06
C ILE A 128 16.18 1.29 -7.04
N ARG A 129 17.41 1.70 -6.73
CA ARG A 129 17.66 2.72 -5.71
C ARG A 129 16.97 4.05 -6.02
N ASN A 130 17.00 4.50 -7.26
CA ASN A 130 16.40 5.77 -7.65
C ASN A 130 14.89 5.68 -7.82
N SER A 131 14.36 4.51 -8.25
CA SER A 131 12.91 4.27 -8.35
C SER A 131 12.22 4.18 -6.98
N LEU A 132 12.95 3.84 -5.92
CA LEU A 132 12.38 3.75 -4.57
C LEU A 132 11.96 5.12 -4.01
N ILE A 133 12.63 6.22 -4.39
CA ILE A 133 12.35 7.54 -3.85
C ILE A 133 10.89 7.96 -4.11
N PRO A 134 10.38 7.99 -5.36
CA PRO A 134 8.99 8.33 -5.64
C PRO A 134 7.98 7.32 -5.05
N VAL A 135 8.37 6.03 -4.98
CA VAL A 135 7.51 5.00 -4.39
C VAL A 135 7.32 5.24 -2.89
N ILE A 136 8.39 5.52 -2.15
CA ILE A 136 8.30 5.81 -0.71
C ILE A 136 7.42 7.05 -0.45
N THR A 137 7.51 8.05 -1.32
CA THR A 137 6.67 9.25 -1.26
C THR A 137 5.18 8.90 -1.37
N THR A 138 4.83 8.01 -2.31
CA THR A 138 3.44 7.57 -2.51
C THR A 138 2.90 6.74 -1.35
N MET A 139 3.77 6.04 -0.61
CA MET A 139 3.38 5.22 0.53
C MET A 139 2.71 6.01 1.66
N GLY A 140 3.09 7.27 1.84
CA GLY A 140 2.46 8.12 2.83
C GLY A 140 0.97 8.33 2.59
N ALA A 141 0.60 8.66 1.36
CA ALA A 141 -0.80 8.82 0.98
C ALA A 141 -1.59 7.49 1.08
N LEU A 142 -0.94 6.36 0.73
CA LEU A 142 -1.55 5.03 0.86
C LEU A 142 -1.81 4.65 2.32
N LEU A 143 -0.91 5.00 3.23
CA LEU A 143 -1.07 4.73 4.66
C LEU A 143 -2.29 5.45 5.23
N VAL A 144 -2.49 6.68 4.85
CA VAL A 144 -3.69 7.45 5.21
C VAL A 144 -4.96 6.80 4.66
N GLY A 145 -4.95 6.40 3.37
CA GLY A 145 -6.06 5.70 2.74
C GLY A 145 -6.41 4.37 3.44
N LEU A 146 -5.42 3.64 3.94
CA LEU A 146 -5.64 2.40 4.69
C LEU A 146 -6.33 2.64 6.04
N LEU A 147 -6.03 3.75 6.71
CA LEU A 147 -6.66 4.07 7.99
C LEU A 147 -8.15 4.36 7.82
N THR A 148 -8.52 5.02 6.71
CA THR A 148 -9.93 5.31 6.39
C THR A 148 -10.63 4.11 5.72
N GLY A 149 -9.91 3.31 4.94
CA GLY A 149 -10.44 2.14 4.25
C GLY A 149 -10.58 0.89 5.12
N SER A 150 -9.98 0.85 6.31
CA SER A 150 -10.08 -0.30 7.21
C SER A 150 -11.44 -0.43 7.91
N LEU A 151 -12.25 0.63 7.93
CA LEU A 151 -13.53 0.71 8.62
C LEU A 151 -14.50 -0.42 8.20
N VAL A 152 -14.70 -0.60 6.89
CA VAL A 152 -15.59 -1.66 6.36
C VAL A 152 -15.03 -3.06 6.65
N ILE A 153 -13.71 -3.20 6.57
CA ILE A 153 -13.03 -4.47 6.88
C ILE A 153 -13.11 -4.79 8.38
N GLU A 154 -12.95 -3.78 9.25
CA GLU A 154 -13.11 -3.94 10.69
C GLU A 154 -14.53 -4.42 11.04
N GLN A 155 -15.54 -3.85 10.42
CA GLN A 155 -16.93 -4.26 10.61
C GLN A 155 -17.19 -5.68 10.09
N MET A 156 -16.69 -6.01 8.88
CA MET A 156 -16.92 -7.30 8.24
C MET A 156 -16.34 -8.47 9.05
N PHE A 157 -15.15 -8.29 9.61
CA PHE A 157 -14.46 -9.31 10.40
C PHE A 157 -14.67 -9.16 11.91
N SER A 158 -15.55 -8.25 12.35
CA SER A 158 -15.81 -7.94 13.76
C SER A 158 -14.53 -7.60 14.53
N ILE A 159 -13.63 -6.87 13.90
CA ILE A 159 -12.37 -6.44 14.51
C ILE A 159 -12.66 -5.22 15.39
N PRO A 160 -12.37 -5.27 16.71
CA PRO A 160 -12.60 -4.14 17.59
C PRO A 160 -11.61 -3.02 17.26
N GLY A 161 -12.10 -2.06 16.52
CA GLY A 161 -11.35 -0.90 16.06
C GLY A 161 -12.17 0.38 16.14
N ILE A 162 -11.51 1.52 15.89
CA ILE A 162 -12.16 2.82 15.90
C ILE A 162 -13.24 2.89 14.80
N GLY A 163 -13.02 2.17 13.68
CA GLY A 163 -13.97 2.11 12.57
C GLY A 163 -15.27 1.41 12.95
N GLN A 164 -15.18 0.26 13.61
CA GLN A 164 -16.35 -0.46 14.10
C GLN A 164 -17.11 0.39 15.13
N LEU A 165 -16.40 1.04 16.05
CA LEU A 165 -17.03 1.90 17.04
C LEU A 165 -17.77 3.09 16.39
N LEU A 166 -17.19 3.69 15.34
CA LEU A 166 -17.83 4.76 14.59
C LEU A 166 -19.11 4.30 13.91
N THR A 167 -19.09 3.14 13.24
CA THR A 167 -20.30 2.58 12.59
C THR A 167 -21.39 2.32 13.60
N THR A 168 -21.06 1.69 14.72
CA THR A 168 -22.02 1.42 15.80
C THR A 168 -22.62 2.71 16.37
N ALA A 169 -21.81 3.75 16.56
CA ALA A 169 -22.26 5.05 17.04
C ALA A 169 -23.22 5.75 16.04
N ILE A 170 -22.95 5.61 14.73
CA ILE A 170 -23.84 6.13 13.68
C ILE A 170 -25.18 5.37 13.69
N GLU A 171 -25.16 4.05 13.77
CA GLU A 171 -26.37 3.22 13.79
C GLU A 171 -27.23 3.48 15.03
N SER A 172 -26.60 3.75 16.19
CA SER A 172 -27.29 4.08 17.43
C SER A 172 -27.67 5.54 17.58
N ASN A 173 -27.35 6.40 16.58
CA ASN A 173 -27.55 7.85 16.60
C ASN A 173 -26.87 8.56 17.79
N ASP A 174 -25.73 8.02 18.26
CA ASP A 174 -24.92 8.65 19.30
C ASP A 174 -23.98 9.72 18.69
N TYR A 175 -24.53 10.92 18.49
CA TYR A 175 -23.82 12.02 17.87
C TYR A 175 -22.59 12.49 18.69
N ASN A 176 -22.60 12.33 20.01
CA ASN A 176 -21.46 12.72 20.83
C ASN A 176 -20.25 11.84 20.55
N VAL A 177 -20.46 10.52 20.46
CA VAL A 177 -19.40 9.57 20.11
C VAL A 177 -18.95 9.76 18.67
N VAL A 178 -19.88 9.99 17.72
CA VAL A 178 -19.54 10.27 16.31
C VAL A 178 -18.64 11.48 16.18
N ILE A 179 -18.98 12.62 16.84
CA ILE A 179 -18.17 13.83 16.81
C ILE A 179 -16.80 13.58 17.45
N GLY A 180 -16.76 12.94 18.63
CA GLY A 180 -15.52 12.64 19.33
C GLY A 180 -14.58 11.76 18.50
N LEU A 181 -15.09 10.69 17.88
CA LEU A 181 -14.31 9.83 17.01
C LEU A 181 -13.84 10.54 15.73
N SER A 182 -14.67 11.38 15.14
CA SER A 182 -14.31 12.16 13.96
C SER A 182 -13.16 13.13 14.26
N LEU A 183 -13.14 13.75 15.44
CA LEU A 183 -12.03 14.59 15.89
C LEU A 183 -10.76 13.77 16.09
N ILE A 184 -10.84 12.59 16.69
CA ILE A 184 -9.70 11.68 16.89
C ILE A 184 -9.16 11.24 15.52
N TYR A 185 -10.01 10.84 14.58
CA TYR A 185 -9.60 10.48 13.22
C TYR A 185 -8.87 11.63 12.52
N SER A 186 -9.44 12.84 12.61
CA SER A 186 -8.83 14.04 12.02
C SER A 186 -7.46 14.34 12.62
N LEU A 187 -7.31 14.18 13.93
CA LEU A 187 -6.03 14.38 14.61
C LEU A 187 -4.99 13.34 14.17
N ILE A 188 -5.37 12.07 14.15
CA ILE A 188 -4.49 10.99 13.68
C ILE A 188 -4.07 11.24 12.23
N TYR A 189 -5.01 11.64 11.37
CA TYR A 189 -4.73 11.98 9.98
C TYR A 189 -3.68 13.09 9.87
N ILE A 190 -3.86 14.20 10.59
CA ILE A 190 -2.94 15.34 10.58
C ILE A 190 -1.54 14.91 11.07
N VAL A 191 -1.47 14.14 12.15
CA VAL A 191 -0.18 13.65 12.69
C VAL A 191 0.53 12.74 11.69
N ILE A 192 -0.19 11.83 11.05
CA ILE A 192 0.41 10.94 10.04
C ILE A 192 0.88 11.73 8.83
N MET A 193 0.07 12.68 8.32
CA MET A 193 0.49 13.53 7.20
C MET A 193 1.73 14.35 7.55
N LEU A 194 1.81 14.90 8.76
CA LEU A 194 2.99 15.62 9.22
C LEU A 194 4.24 14.71 9.24
N ILE A 195 4.10 13.49 9.74
CA ILE A 195 5.20 12.51 9.74
C ILE A 195 5.64 12.19 8.30
N VAL A 196 4.68 11.98 7.41
CA VAL A 196 4.96 11.72 5.98
C VAL A 196 5.68 12.89 5.33
N ASP A 197 5.25 14.13 5.58
CA ASP A 197 5.90 15.33 5.04
C ASP A 197 7.33 15.49 5.56
N ILE A 198 7.56 15.21 6.84
CA ILE A 198 8.91 15.21 7.43
C ILE A 198 9.78 14.12 6.76
N LEU A 199 9.27 12.90 6.63
CA LEU A 199 9.97 11.81 5.96
C LEU A 199 10.28 12.15 4.51
N TYR A 200 9.34 12.77 3.80
CA TYR A 200 9.55 13.26 2.45
C TYR A 200 10.71 14.26 2.35
N CYS A 201 10.75 15.26 3.23
CA CYS A 201 11.83 16.24 3.29
C CYS A 201 13.21 15.62 3.62
N ILE A 202 13.23 14.48 4.34
CA ILE A 202 14.47 13.76 4.66
C ILE A 202 14.95 12.91 3.47
N ILE A 203 14.02 12.24 2.77
CA ILE A 203 14.31 11.29 1.69
C ILE A 203 14.64 12.02 0.38
N ASP A 204 13.91 13.10 0.06
CA ASP A 204 14.16 13.90 -1.15
C ASP A 204 14.86 15.22 -0.83
N PRO A 205 16.20 15.28 -0.92
CA PRO A 205 16.96 16.50 -0.66
C PRO A 205 16.71 17.62 -1.69
N ARG A 206 16.05 17.31 -2.82
CA ARG A 206 15.75 18.30 -3.87
C ARG A 206 14.70 19.31 -3.42
N VAL A 207 13.81 18.95 -2.51
CA VAL A 207 12.80 19.84 -1.93
C VAL A 207 13.44 20.98 -1.11
N ARG A 208 14.67 20.77 -0.57
CA ARG A 208 15.41 21.78 0.21
C ARG A 208 16.02 22.90 -0.66
N LEU A 209 16.22 22.70 -1.95
CA LEU A 209 16.92 23.64 -2.82
C LEU A 209 16.05 24.79 -3.35
N THR A 210 14.75 24.74 -3.15
CA THR A 210 13.82 25.78 -3.63
C THR A 210 13.78 27.02 -2.70
N LYS A 211 14.45 27.02 -1.54
CA LYS A 211 14.39 28.10 -0.54
C LYS A 211 15.45 29.18 -0.65
N ASN A 212 16.36 29.12 -1.64
CA ASN A 212 17.45 30.08 -1.80
C ASN A 212 17.43 30.86 -3.13
N LYS A 213 16.23 31.29 -3.58
CA LYS A 213 16.11 32.33 -4.61
C LYS A 213 14.98 33.27 -4.19
N ALA A 214 15.26 34.12 -3.25
CA ALA A 214 14.58 35.39 -2.99
C ALA A 214 15.64 36.43 -2.66
#